data_c063d9c58a97cac94c737e9b34daa124
#
_entry.id   c063d9c58a97cac94c737e9b34daa124
#
_cell.length_a   1.000
_cell.length_b   1.000
_cell.length_c   1.000
_cell.angle_alpha   90.00
_cell.angle_beta   90.00
_cell.angle_gamma   90.00
#
_symmetry.space_group_name_H-M   'P 1'
#
loop_
_entity.id
_entity.type
_entity.pdbx_description
1 polymer ?
#
loop_
_entity_poly.entity_id
_entity_poly.type
_entity_poly.pdbx_seq_one_letter_code
_entity_poly.pdbx_strand_id
1 'polypeptide(L)'
;THVHLLPSYDYASVDETKLDENKYNWGYDPQNYNVPDGSYATDPYDPAVRIREFKQMVQALHKAGIRVVLDVVYNHTYNTDGSNFERTVPGYFYRQKPDGSLANGSACGNETASNRPMMRKYMIESVLHWIKEYHIDGFRFDLMGIHDIETMNEIRKAVSAVDPSIIIYGEGWAAKAPQMPEDSLAMKANTY
;
A
#
# COMPACT_ATOMS: atom_id res chain seq x y z
N THR A 1 17.28 14.29 -4.12
CA THR A 1 17.56 13.70 -2.80
C THR A 1 16.71 12.47 -2.50
N HIS A 2 15.54 12.34 -3.11
CA HIS A 2 14.65 11.19 -3.01
C HIS A 2 14.20 10.74 -4.39
N VAL A 3 13.99 9.44 -4.56
CA VAL A 3 13.23 8.86 -5.65
C VAL A 3 11.90 8.35 -5.09
N HIS A 4 10.80 8.65 -5.80
CA HIS A 4 9.49 8.12 -5.48
C HIS A 4 9.14 7.08 -6.54
N LEU A 5 9.06 5.82 -6.13
CA LEU A 5 8.72 4.71 -7.00
C LEU A 5 7.20 4.59 -7.11
N LEU A 6 6.71 4.22 -8.28
CA LEU A 6 5.34 3.69 -8.42
C LEU A 6 5.16 2.46 -7.53
N PRO A 7 3.91 2.00 -7.26
CA PRO A 7 3.70 0.81 -6.47
C PRO A 7 4.57 -0.36 -6.96
N SER A 8 5.35 -0.92 -6.05
CA SER A 8 6.39 -1.91 -6.38
C SER A 8 6.22 -3.24 -5.63
N TYR A 9 5.17 -3.34 -4.80
CA TYR A 9 4.75 -4.62 -4.24
C TYR A 9 3.86 -5.37 -5.24
N ASP A 10 3.64 -6.64 -4.98
CA ASP A 10 2.94 -7.56 -5.87
C ASP A 10 1.52 -7.06 -6.21
N TYR A 11 1.26 -6.90 -7.52
CA TYR A 11 0.01 -6.44 -8.10
C TYR A 11 -0.48 -7.41 -9.18
N ALA A 12 -1.78 -7.41 -9.46
CA ALA A 12 -2.45 -8.49 -10.18
C ALA A 12 -2.40 -8.42 -11.70
N SER A 13 -2.25 -7.22 -12.29
CA SER A 13 -2.47 -7.01 -13.73
C SER A 13 -1.37 -7.53 -14.64
N VAL A 14 -0.20 -7.83 -14.12
CA VAL A 14 0.92 -8.40 -14.89
C VAL A 14 1.09 -9.85 -14.50
N ASP A 15 0.94 -10.74 -15.46
CA ASP A 15 1.24 -12.15 -15.29
C ASP A 15 2.75 -12.36 -15.30
N GLU A 16 3.32 -12.58 -14.11
CA GLU A 16 4.76 -12.79 -13.92
C GLU A 16 5.33 -13.98 -14.68
N THR A 17 4.47 -14.90 -15.14
CA THR A 17 4.87 -16.06 -15.93
C THR A 17 4.96 -15.78 -17.43
N LYS A 18 4.59 -14.56 -17.87
CA LYS A 18 4.50 -14.15 -19.25
C LYS A 18 5.14 -12.78 -19.49
N LEU A 19 6.37 -12.61 -19.03
CA LEU A 19 7.09 -11.34 -19.13
C LEU A 19 7.51 -10.96 -20.57
N ASP A 20 7.39 -11.87 -21.51
CA ASP A 20 7.52 -11.63 -22.96
C ASP A 20 6.29 -10.94 -23.57
N GLU A 21 5.13 -11.02 -22.91
CA GLU A 21 3.97 -10.21 -23.25
C GLU A 21 4.20 -8.78 -22.76
N ASN A 22 4.37 -7.82 -23.67
CA ASN A 22 4.60 -6.42 -23.33
C ASN A 22 3.38 -5.80 -22.65
N LYS A 23 3.14 -6.14 -21.38
CA LYS A 23 2.10 -5.58 -20.52
C LYS A 23 2.74 -4.61 -19.56
N TYR A 24 2.26 -3.36 -19.58
CA TYR A 24 2.66 -2.33 -18.64
C TYR A 24 1.50 -2.00 -17.70
N ASN A 25 1.79 -1.95 -16.41
CA ASN A 25 0.86 -1.48 -15.39
C ASN A 25 1.58 -0.56 -14.40
N TRP A 26 0.85 0.40 -13.83
CA TRP A 26 1.39 1.32 -12.82
C TRP A 26 1.44 0.71 -11.41
N GLY A 27 0.81 -0.47 -11.22
CA GLY A 27 0.82 -1.19 -9.94
C GLY A 27 -0.27 -0.78 -8.95
N TYR A 28 -1.30 -0.02 -9.37
CA TYR A 28 -2.40 0.39 -8.49
C TYR A 28 -3.52 -0.66 -8.39
N ASP A 29 -3.18 -1.92 -8.49
CA ASP A 29 -4.09 -3.07 -8.34
C ASP A 29 -3.46 -4.12 -7.38
N PRO A 30 -3.30 -3.77 -6.10
CA PRO A 30 -2.52 -4.53 -5.14
C PRO A 30 -3.11 -5.91 -4.85
N GLN A 31 -2.24 -6.91 -4.75
CA GLN A 31 -2.58 -8.29 -4.40
C GLN A 31 -1.89 -8.73 -3.12
N ASN A 32 -0.56 -8.60 -3.01
CA ASN A 32 0.22 -8.95 -1.83
C ASN A 32 1.13 -7.77 -1.42
N TYR A 33 0.78 -7.09 -0.33
CA TYR A 33 1.42 -5.81 0.08
C TYR A 33 2.85 -5.93 0.62
N ASN A 34 3.29 -7.12 1.05
CA ASN A 34 4.54 -7.29 1.81
C ASN A 34 5.65 -8.00 1.02
N VAL A 35 5.52 -8.06 -0.29
CA VAL A 35 6.49 -8.68 -1.19
C VAL A 35 6.65 -7.83 -2.45
N PRO A 36 7.88 -7.65 -2.98
CA PRO A 36 8.08 -6.98 -4.26
C PRO A 36 7.41 -7.73 -5.42
N ASP A 37 6.94 -6.99 -6.43
CA ASP A 37 6.40 -7.56 -7.65
C ASP A 37 7.48 -8.31 -8.43
N GLY A 38 7.14 -9.51 -8.93
CA GLY A 38 8.09 -10.37 -9.63
C GLY A 38 8.32 -9.99 -11.09
N SER A 39 7.49 -9.13 -11.68
CA SER A 39 7.69 -8.69 -13.06
C SER A 39 8.96 -7.86 -13.26
N TYR A 40 9.51 -7.31 -12.18
CA TYR A 40 10.79 -6.58 -12.19
C TYR A 40 12.01 -7.47 -11.92
N ALA A 41 11.80 -8.72 -11.52
CA ALA A 41 12.88 -9.64 -11.19
C ALA A 41 13.47 -10.31 -12.44
N THR A 42 14.77 -10.59 -12.40
CA THR A 42 15.44 -11.33 -13.48
C THR A 42 15.01 -12.79 -13.55
N ASP A 43 14.50 -13.34 -12.44
CA ASP A 43 13.85 -14.65 -12.39
C ASP A 43 12.57 -14.53 -11.52
N PRO A 44 11.38 -14.47 -12.14
CA PRO A 44 10.12 -14.37 -11.42
C PRO A 44 9.71 -15.68 -10.72
N TYR A 45 10.27 -16.82 -11.13
CA TYR A 45 9.95 -18.12 -10.56
C TYR A 45 10.67 -18.42 -9.25
N ASP A 46 11.78 -17.73 -8.97
CA ASP A 46 12.46 -17.79 -7.66
C ASP A 46 12.05 -16.57 -6.82
N PRO A 47 11.22 -16.75 -5.77
CA PRO A 47 10.77 -15.64 -4.93
C PRO A 47 11.92 -14.94 -4.19
N ALA A 48 13.05 -15.61 -3.96
CA ALA A 48 14.19 -14.99 -3.31
C ALA A 48 14.90 -13.98 -4.24
N VAL A 49 14.77 -14.14 -5.57
CA VAL A 49 15.39 -13.21 -6.54
C VAL A 49 14.76 -11.83 -6.43
N ARG A 50 13.41 -11.71 -6.48
CA ARG A 50 12.71 -10.42 -6.37
C ARG A 50 13.07 -9.68 -5.09
N ILE A 51 13.16 -10.39 -3.96
CA ILE A 51 13.52 -9.82 -2.67
C ILE A 51 14.96 -9.29 -2.69
N ARG A 52 15.89 -10.10 -3.17
CA ARG A 52 17.31 -9.75 -3.25
C ARG A 52 17.56 -8.56 -4.17
N GLU A 53 16.98 -8.58 -5.35
CA GLU A 53 17.17 -7.52 -6.35
C GLU A 53 16.54 -6.21 -5.94
N PHE A 54 15.39 -6.23 -5.31
CA PHE A 54 14.78 -5.03 -4.74
C PHE A 54 15.68 -4.42 -3.64
N LYS A 55 16.19 -5.25 -2.73
CA LYS A 55 17.18 -4.80 -1.70
C LYS A 55 18.45 -4.25 -2.33
N GLN A 56 18.93 -4.83 -3.41
CA GLN A 56 20.11 -4.35 -4.14
C GLN A 56 19.86 -2.98 -4.80
N MET A 57 18.68 -2.77 -5.37
CA MET A 57 18.26 -1.49 -5.94
C MET A 57 18.26 -0.39 -4.86
N VAL A 58 17.60 -0.63 -3.72
CA VAL A 58 17.57 0.32 -2.60
C VAL A 58 18.98 0.61 -2.11
N GLN A 59 19.80 -0.42 -1.93
CA GLN A 59 21.20 -0.25 -1.50
C GLN A 59 22.03 0.60 -2.50
N ALA A 60 21.80 0.41 -3.80
CA ALA A 60 22.50 1.19 -4.83
C ALA A 60 22.09 2.67 -4.79
N LEU A 61 20.81 2.95 -4.61
CA LEU A 61 20.29 4.32 -4.44
C LEU A 61 20.87 4.98 -3.18
N HIS A 62 20.88 4.28 -2.06
CA HIS A 62 21.47 4.76 -0.80
C HIS A 62 22.98 5.07 -0.95
N LYS A 63 23.74 4.21 -1.65
CA LYS A 63 25.16 4.47 -1.95
C LYS A 63 25.36 5.73 -2.79
N ALA A 64 24.38 6.10 -3.61
CA ALA A 64 24.36 7.34 -4.38
C ALA A 64 23.83 8.55 -3.60
N GLY A 65 23.50 8.38 -2.30
CA GLY A 65 22.93 9.43 -1.46
C GLY A 65 21.46 9.75 -1.77
N ILE A 66 20.74 8.81 -2.40
CA ILE A 66 19.34 8.97 -2.80
C ILE A 66 18.46 8.10 -1.89
N ARG A 67 17.47 8.71 -1.25
CA ARG A 67 16.47 8.04 -0.43
C ARG A 67 15.33 7.49 -1.30
N VAL A 68 14.65 6.44 -0.80
CA VAL A 68 13.59 5.74 -1.53
C VAL A 68 12.25 5.92 -0.86
N VAL A 69 11.27 6.39 -1.63
CA VAL A 69 9.86 6.52 -1.21
C VAL A 69 9.04 5.50 -1.97
N LEU A 70 8.23 4.72 -1.27
CA LEU A 70 7.25 3.81 -1.89
C LEU A 70 5.88 4.47 -1.99
N ASP A 71 5.26 4.29 -3.14
CA ASP A 71 3.82 4.52 -3.31
C ASP A 71 3.05 3.32 -2.78
N VAL A 72 2.16 3.55 -1.80
CA VAL A 72 1.43 2.47 -1.12
C VAL A 72 -0.08 2.62 -1.29
N VAL A 73 -0.73 1.54 -1.71
CA VAL A 73 -2.15 1.51 -2.10
C VAL A 73 -2.94 0.64 -1.12
N TYR A 74 -2.98 1.02 0.16
CA TYR A 74 -3.74 0.28 1.17
C TYR A 74 -5.24 0.53 1.11
N ASN A 75 -5.69 1.46 0.28
CA ASN A 75 -7.08 1.90 0.20
C ASN A 75 -8.03 0.87 -0.44
N HIS A 76 -7.52 -0.04 -1.25
CA HIS A 76 -8.28 -1.13 -1.88
C HIS A 76 -7.39 -2.33 -2.20
N THR A 77 -7.97 -3.46 -2.54
CA THR A 77 -7.30 -4.60 -3.16
C THR A 77 -7.80 -4.79 -4.60
N TYR A 78 -7.03 -5.46 -5.43
CA TYR A 78 -7.42 -5.78 -6.83
C TYR A 78 -8.83 -6.35 -6.91
N ASN A 79 -9.14 -7.33 -6.07
CA ASN A 79 -10.50 -7.85 -5.90
C ASN A 79 -10.73 -8.21 -4.43
N THR A 80 -11.99 -8.44 -4.04
CA THR A 80 -12.36 -8.95 -2.73
C THR A 80 -12.45 -10.47 -2.74
N ASP A 81 -13.06 -11.02 -3.80
CA ASP A 81 -13.24 -12.46 -3.94
C ASP A 81 -11.88 -13.14 -4.07
N GLY A 82 -11.59 -14.00 -3.10
CA GLY A 82 -10.32 -14.71 -3.05
C GLY A 82 -9.14 -13.90 -2.51
N SER A 83 -9.32 -12.63 -2.10
CA SER A 83 -8.27 -11.88 -1.41
C SER A 83 -7.87 -12.59 -0.10
N ASN A 84 -6.61 -12.43 0.30
CA ASN A 84 -6.14 -13.00 1.56
C ASN A 84 -6.91 -12.43 2.77
N PHE A 85 -7.38 -11.20 2.68
CA PHE A 85 -8.21 -10.58 3.71
C PHE A 85 -9.55 -11.26 3.87
N GLU A 86 -10.29 -11.47 2.76
CA GLU A 86 -11.61 -12.09 2.79
C GLU A 86 -11.55 -13.56 3.18
N ARG A 87 -10.50 -14.29 2.75
CA ARG A 87 -10.26 -15.67 3.15
C ARG A 87 -9.94 -15.84 4.64
N THR A 88 -9.27 -14.83 5.23
CA THR A 88 -8.87 -14.87 6.64
C THR A 88 -10.06 -14.59 7.56
N VAL A 89 -10.77 -13.49 7.34
CA VAL A 89 -11.98 -13.11 8.10
C VAL A 89 -12.99 -12.47 7.16
N PRO A 90 -13.95 -13.25 6.64
CA PRO A 90 -14.96 -12.76 5.72
C PRO A 90 -15.70 -11.52 6.25
N GLY A 91 -15.86 -10.49 5.42
CA GLY A 91 -16.59 -9.27 5.74
C GLY A 91 -15.90 -8.32 6.74
N TYR A 92 -14.67 -8.63 7.18
CA TYR A 92 -13.99 -7.79 8.20
C TYR A 92 -13.15 -6.67 7.61
N PHE A 93 -12.35 -6.93 6.60
CA PHE A 93 -11.31 -6.00 6.14
C PHE A 93 -11.79 -4.95 5.15
N TYR A 94 -13.01 -5.10 4.64
CA TYR A 94 -13.62 -4.16 3.70
C TYR A 94 -14.80 -3.44 4.34
N ARG A 95 -14.98 -2.15 3.99
CA ARG A 95 -16.18 -1.41 4.39
C ARG A 95 -17.36 -1.85 3.55
N GLN A 96 -18.50 -1.91 4.20
CA GLN A 96 -19.78 -2.27 3.59
C GLN A 96 -20.79 -1.14 3.79
N LYS A 97 -21.69 -1.00 2.84
CA LYS A 97 -22.85 -0.13 2.96
C LYS A 97 -23.90 -0.78 3.86
N PRO A 98 -24.93 -0.04 4.28
CA PRO A 98 -26.02 -0.59 5.12
C PRO A 98 -26.75 -1.79 4.51
N ASP A 99 -26.77 -1.92 3.18
CA ASP A 99 -27.37 -3.04 2.44
C ASP A 99 -26.47 -4.27 2.34
N GLY A 100 -25.25 -4.22 2.94
CA GLY A 100 -24.26 -5.29 2.90
C GLY A 100 -23.39 -5.31 1.63
N SER A 101 -23.65 -4.47 0.65
CA SER A 101 -22.79 -4.35 -0.52
C SER A 101 -21.47 -3.64 -0.18
N LEU A 102 -20.40 -3.93 -0.94
CA LEU A 102 -19.11 -3.29 -0.73
C LEU A 102 -19.17 -1.78 -0.97
N ALA A 103 -18.57 -1.03 -0.08
CA ALA A 103 -18.26 0.37 -0.29
C ALA A 103 -17.17 0.52 -1.36
N ASN A 104 -17.12 1.66 -2.07
CA ASN A 104 -16.25 1.85 -3.22
C ASN A 104 -15.72 3.28 -3.32
N GLY A 105 -15.17 3.80 -2.23
CA GLY A 105 -14.51 5.11 -2.19
C GLY A 105 -13.28 5.19 -3.09
N SER A 106 -12.65 4.06 -3.36
CA SER A 106 -11.50 3.94 -4.28
C SER A 106 -11.88 4.06 -5.76
N ALA A 107 -13.15 3.85 -6.12
CA ALA A 107 -13.63 3.62 -7.48
C ALA A 107 -13.10 2.33 -8.15
N CYS A 108 -12.39 1.47 -7.41
CA CYS A 108 -11.81 0.21 -7.87
C CYS A 108 -12.61 -1.03 -7.44
N GLY A 109 -13.85 -0.85 -6.98
CA GLY A 109 -14.76 -1.94 -6.61
C GLY A 109 -14.85 -2.23 -5.11
N ASN A 110 -13.90 -1.79 -4.32
CA ASN A 110 -13.88 -1.97 -2.87
C ASN A 110 -13.15 -0.82 -2.17
N GLU A 111 -13.28 -0.74 -0.86
CA GLU A 111 -12.44 0.08 0.01
C GLU A 111 -12.12 -0.68 1.30
N THR A 112 -10.89 -0.58 1.77
CA THR A 112 -10.45 -1.22 2.99
C THR A 112 -10.96 -0.48 4.23
N ALA A 113 -11.19 -1.22 5.31
CA ALA A 113 -11.70 -0.69 6.58
C ALA A 113 -10.56 -0.33 7.53
N SER A 114 -9.77 0.74 7.22
CA SER A 114 -8.62 1.17 8.02
C SER A 114 -8.96 1.43 9.50
N ASN A 115 -10.18 1.87 9.78
CA ASN A 115 -10.70 2.10 11.13
C ASN A 115 -10.89 0.82 11.98
N ARG A 116 -10.84 -0.37 11.36
CA ARG A 116 -10.93 -1.63 12.10
C ARG A 116 -9.56 -2.02 12.66
N PRO A 117 -9.48 -2.44 13.92
CA PRO A 117 -8.19 -2.67 14.61
C PRO A 117 -7.22 -3.58 13.87
N MET A 118 -7.68 -4.67 13.27
CA MET A 118 -6.79 -5.61 12.58
C MET A 118 -6.34 -5.08 11.21
N MET A 119 -7.16 -4.28 10.50
CA MET A 119 -6.71 -3.61 9.27
C MET A 119 -5.68 -2.53 9.59
N ARG A 120 -5.92 -1.71 10.62
CA ARG A 120 -4.95 -0.72 11.12
C ARG A 120 -3.63 -1.39 11.50
N LYS A 121 -3.69 -2.47 12.29
CA LYS A 121 -2.52 -3.26 12.67
C LYS A 121 -1.76 -3.74 11.43
N TYR A 122 -2.46 -4.29 10.44
CA TYR A 122 -1.87 -4.76 9.20
C TYR A 122 -1.13 -3.64 8.46
N MET A 123 -1.75 -2.47 8.31
CA MET A 123 -1.13 -1.32 7.65
C MET A 123 0.15 -0.86 8.37
N ILE A 124 0.10 -0.75 9.71
CA ILE A 124 1.27 -0.37 10.52
C ILE A 124 2.39 -1.40 10.34
N GLU A 125 2.09 -2.69 10.49
CA GLU A 125 3.09 -3.75 10.38
C GLU A 125 3.68 -3.85 8.96
N SER A 126 2.86 -3.63 7.93
CA SER A 126 3.30 -3.60 6.55
C SER A 126 4.30 -2.46 6.29
N VAL A 127 3.97 -1.25 6.72
CA VAL A 127 4.89 -0.09 6.62
C VAL A 127 6.20 -0.35 7.37
N LEU A 128 6.11 -0.87 8.60
CA LEU A 128 7.30 -1.22 9.39
C LEU A 128 8.12 -2.34 8.76
N HIS A 129 7.48 -3.31 8.09
CA HIS A 129 8.16 -4.35 7.33
C HIS A 129 9.02 -3.76 6.21
N TRP A 130 8.48 -2.85 5.40
CA TRP A 130 9.23 -2.18 4.33
C TRP A 130 10.40 -1.36 4.87
N ILE A 131 10.24 -0.70 6.02
CA ILE A 131 11.34 0.03 6.67
C ILE A 131 12.43 -0.93 7.14
N LYS A 132 12.06 -1.99 7.86
CA LYS A 132 13.04 -2.90 8.50
C LYS A 132 13.74 -3.81 7.51
N GLU A 133 13.00 -4.37 6.56
CA GLU A 133 13.53 -5.36 5.62
C GLU A 133 14.15 -4.73 4.37
N TYR A 134 13.63 -3.60 3.91
CA TYR A 134 14.05 -2.99 2.65
C TYR A 134 14.70 -1.60 2.82
N HIS A 135 14.76 -1.08 4.06
CA HIS A 135 15.32 0.24 4.36
C HIS A 135 14.66 1.38 3.60
N ILE A 136 13.34 1.36 3.47
CA ILE A 136 12.56 2.40 2.80
C ILE A 136 12.54 3.66 3.66
N ASP A 137 12.73 4.82 3.01
CA ASP A 137 12.90 6.14 3.65
C ASP A 137 11.62 7.00 3.60
N GLY A 138 10.56 6.52 2.99
CA GLY A 138 9.31 7.27 2.93
C GLY A 138 8.16 6.51 2.27
N PHE A 139 6.95 7.03 2.49
CA PHE A 139 5.73 6.46 1.94
C PHE A 139 4.81 7.56 1.42
N ARG A 140 4.29 7.36 0.22
CA ARG A 140 3.18 8.13 -0.33
C ARG A 140 1.94 7.25 -0.31
N PHE A 141 0.90 7.68 0.39
CA PHE A 141 -0.36 6.96 0.48
C PHE A 141 -1.31 7.38 -0.64
N ASP A 142 -1.55 6.46 -1.56
CA ASP A 142 -2.55 6.59 -2.61
C ASP A 142 -3.94 6.72 -1.99
N LEU A 143 -4.77 7.64 -2.50
CA LEU A 143 -6.12 7.91 -1.98
C LEU A 143 -6.18 7.91 -0.44
N MET A 144 -5.24 8.61 0.21
CA MET A 144 -5.12 8.67 1.67
C MET A 144 -6.43 9.09 2.34
N GLY A 145 -7.24 9.90 1.64
CA GLY A 145 -8.55 10.34 2.11
C GLY A 145 -9.60 9.23 2.29
N ILE A 146 -9.29 7.98 1.93
CA ILE A 146 -10.13 6.82 2.28
C ILE A 146 -9.83 6.32 3.70
N HIS A 147 -8.62 6.54 4.19
CA HIS A 147 -8.20 6.11 5.52
C HIS A 147 -8.69 7.08 6.61
N ASP A 148 -8.92 6.55 7.80
CA ASP A 148 -9.23 7.38 8.96
C ASP A 148 -7.97 8.06 9.51
N ILE A 149 -8.16 9.25 10.09
CA ILE A 149 -7.09 10.08 10.67
C ILE A 149 -6.34 9.33 11.78
N GLU A 150 -7.04 8.57 12.61
CA GLU A 150 -6.42 7.82 13.69
C GLU A 150 -5.42 6.79 13.17
N THR A 151 -5.78 6.05 12.13
CA THR A 151 -4.87 5.09 11.48
C THR A 151 -3.64 5.79 10.92
N MET A 152 -3.79 6.92 10.23
CA MET A 152 -2.66 7.68 9.69
C MET A 152 -1.74 8.21 10.80
N ASN A 153 -2.32 8.69 11.91
CA ASN A 153 -1.57 9.15 13.07
C ASN A 153 -0.81 8.00 13.76
N GLU A 154 -1.41 6.83 13.92
CA GLU A 154 -0.73 5.67 14.51
C GLU A 154 0.39 5.14 13.60
N ILE A 155 0.21 5.16 12.26
CA ILE A 155 1.29 4.88 11.31
C ILE A 155 2.43 5.88 11.49
N ARG A 156 2.14 7.21 11.51
CA ARG A 156 3.17 8.24 11.70
C ARG A 156 3.93 8.05 13.01
N LYS A 157 3.22 7.76 14.07
CA LYS A 157 3.80 7.50 15.40
C LYS A 157 4.73 6.27 15.39
N ALA A 158 4.27 5.16 14.80
CA ALA A 158 5.06 3.93 14.71
C ALA A 158 6.33 4.12 13.87
N VAL A 159 6.22 4.81 12.74
CA VAL A 159 7.35 5.13 11.86
C VAL A 159 8.34 6.06 12.54
N SER A 160 7.87 7.11 13.24
CA SER A 160 8.72 8.05 13.97
C SER A 160 9.48 7.39 15.12
N ALA A 161 8.93 6.33 15.69
CA ALA A 161 9.62 5.56 16.75
C ALA A 161 10.80 4.74 16.19
N VAL A 162 10.80 4.42 14.88
CA VAL A 162 11.92 3.77 14.22
C VAL A 162 12.93 4.81 13.74
N ASP A 163 12.48 5.78 12.92
CA ASP A 163 13.30 6.89 12.43
C ASP A 163 12.39 8.10 12.10
N PRO A 164 12.50 9.22 12.83
CA PRO A 164 11.68 10.40 12.60
C PRO A 164 11.97 11.11 11.26
N SER A 165 13.08 10.78 10.58
CA SER A 165 13.44 11.34 9.28
C SER A 165 12.70 10.68 8.10
N ILE A 166 12.03 9.55 8.32
CA ILE A 166 11.22 8.88 7.30
C ILE A 166 10.00 9.75 6.99
N ILE A 167 9.82 10.09 5.71
CA ILE A 167 8.75 10.96 5.29
C ILE A 167 7.45 10.19 5.03
N ILE A 168 6.32 10.81 5.39
CA ILE A 168 4.98 10.29 5.06
C ILE A 168 4.16 11.43 4.49
N TYR A 169 3.54 11.19 3.35
CA TYR A 169 2.58 12.08 2.70
C TYR A 169 1.57 11.26 1.91
N GLY A 170 0.56 11.89 1.35
CA GLY A 170 -0.44 11.17 0.57
C GLY A 170 -1.43 12.08 -0.12
N GLU A 171 -2.36 11.46 -0.83
CA GLU A 171 -3.47 12.13 -1.49
C GLU A 171 -4.61 12.36 -0.51
N GLY A 172 -4.83 13.60 -0.11
CA GLY A 172 -5.89 13.99 0.82
C GLY A 172 -7.28 14.03 0.18
N TRP A 173 -7.61 13.03 -0.63
CA TRP A 173 -8.92 12.86 -1.26
C TRP A 173 -9.27 11.39 -1.45
N ALA A 174 -10.52 11.10 -1.84
CA ALA A 174 -11.01 9.81 -2.29
C ALA A 174 -11.62 9.95 -3.69
N ALA A 175 -11.61 8.87 -4.48
CA ALA A 175 -12.17 8.90 -5.84
C ALA A 175 -13.72 8.98 -5.86
N LYS A 176 -14.37 8.42 -4.84
CA LYS A 176 -15.80 8.52 -4.54
C LYS A 176 -15.98 8.70 -3.04
N ALA A 177 -17.21 8.95 -2.60
CA ALA A 177 -17.53 9.06 -1.17
C ALA A 177 -17.25 7.73 -0.43
N PRO A 178 -16.30 7.72 0.54
CA PRO A 178 -16.08 6.56 1.39
C PRO A 178 -17.25 6.31 2.33
N GLN A 179 -17.37 5.07 2.81
CA GLN A 179 -18.41 4.69 3.78
C GLN A 179 -17.93 4.97 5.22
N MET A 180 -17.64 6.24 5.49
CA MET A 180 -17.21 6.75 6.80
C MET A 180 -17.55 8.22 6.94
N PRO A 181 -17.75 8.76 8.18
CA PRO A 181 -17.93 10.19 8.39
C PRO A 181 -16.73 10.99 7.83
N GLU A 182 -17.04 12.06 7.09
CA GLU A 182 -16.02 12.84 6.37
C GLU A 182 -15.00 13.50 7.32
N ASP A 183 -15.44 13.93 8.51
CA ASP A 183 -14.60 14.54 9.54
C ASP A 183 -13.60 13.58 10.19
N SER A 184 -13.81 12.28 10.06
CA SER A 184 -12.88 11.23 10.52
C SER A 184 -11.89 10.77 9.45
N LEU A 185 -12.06 11.21 8.20
CA LEU A 185 -11.21 10.81 7.08
C LEU A 185 -9.97 11.71 6.94
N ALA A 186 -8.86 11.13 6.50
CA ALA A 186 -7.59 11.83 6.25
C ALA A 186 -7.65 12.64 4.95
N MET A 187 -8.72 13.42 4.81
CA MET A 187 -8.89 14.39 3.73
C MET A 187 -8.01 15.61 3.93
N LYS A 188 -7.64 16.28 2.84
CA LYS A 188 -6.83 17.52 2.88
C LYS A 188 -7.39 18.60 3.83
N ALA A 189 -8.71 18.67 3.97
CA ALA A 189 -9.36 19.62 4.87
C ALA A 189 -9.16 19.27 6.36
N ASN A 190 -8.82 18.03 6.68
CA ASN A 190 -8.75 17.48 8.04
C ASN A 190 -7.31 17.15 8.47
N THR A 191 -6.33 17.28 7.58
CA THR A 191 -4.91 16.95 7.84
C THR A 191 -4.03 18.19 7.64
N TYR A 192 -2.98 18.31 8.44
CA TYR A 192 -2.02 19.41 8.41
C TYR A 192 -0.62 18.90 8.07
#